data_25f9b395cb3e4cd0ea2e55d5948813da
#
_entry.id   25f9b395cb3e4cd0ea2e55d5948813da
#
_cell.length_a   1.000
_cell.length_b   1.000
_cell.length_c   1.000
_cell.angle_alpha   90.00
_cell.angle_beta   90.00
_cell.angle_gamma   90.00
#
_symmetry.space_group_name_H-M   'P 1'
#
loop_
_entity.id
_entity.type
_entity.pdbx_description
1 polymer ?
#
loop_
_entity_poly.entity_id
_entity_poly.type
_entity_poly.pdbx_seq_one_letter_code
_entity_poly.pdbx_strand_id
1 'polypeptide(L)'
;MNSMLEYKGYHATIEYDAEDEIFVGEVFGITDSLNFHGNSIDELKNTFSQCIDNYLELCKKIGKNPDKEFKGTFNVRIPPELHKKAALAAAEQKITLNQYVVRAISESVEEKKMLNWVKKC
;
A
#
# COMPACT_ATOMS: atom_id res chain seq x y z
N MET A 1 5.12 -4.27 11.94
CA MET A 1 6.47 -3.93 11.64
C MET A 1 6.58 -2.96 10.49
N ASN A 2 7.22 -1.85 10.69
CA ASN A 2 7.21 -0.79 9.71
C ASN A 2 8.57 -0.41 9.21
N SER A 3 8.80 -0.77 7.95
CA SER A 3 9.97 -0.34 7.21
C SER A 3 9.57 0.70 6.19
N MET A 4 8.52 1.46 6.48
CA MET A 4 8.03 2.48 5.56
C MET A 4 8.16 3.87 6.14
N LEU A 5 8.50 4.82 5.27
CA LEU A 5 8.44 6.22 5.61
C LEU A 5 7.00 6.70 5.38
N GLU A 6 6.60 7.71 6.14
CA GLU A 6 5.28 8.31 6.00
C GLU A 6 5.38 9.84 5.97
N TYR A 7 4.61 10.47 5.08
CA TYR A 7 4.55 11.91 4.99
C TYR A 7 3.23 12.33 4.34
N LYS A 8 2.45 13.15 5.02
CA LYS A 8 1.15 13.64 4.55
C LYS A 8 0.21 12.54 4.09
N GLY A 9 0.23 11.39 4.76
CA GLY A 9 -0.62 10.26 4.44
C GLY A 9 -0.09 9.35 3.35
N TYR A 10 1.07 9.68 2.78
CA TYR A 10 1.73 8.84 1.78
C TYR A 10 2.82 8.03 2.44
N HIS A 11 2.95 6.78 2.00
CA HIS A 11 3.97 5.86 2.49
C HIS A 11 4.95 5.52 1.38
N ALA A 12 6.17 5.21 1.75
CA ALA A 12 7.19 4.81 0.79
C ALA A 12 7.93 3.59 1.27
N THR A 13 8.23 2.69 0.33
CA THR A 13 9.10 1.54 0.58
C THR A 13 10.53 1.96 0.29
N ILE A 14 11.49 1.29 0.95
CA ILE A 14 12.90 1.62 0.85
C ILE A 14 13.67 0.37 0.47
N GLU A 15 14.57 0.49 -0.49
CA GLU A 15 15.50 -0.56 -0.84
C GLU A 15 16.92 -0.01 -0.88
N TYR A 16 17.88 -0.83 -0.51
CA TYR A 16 19.28 -0.49 -0.61
C TYR A 16 19.83 -0.97 -1.95
N ASP A 17 20.41 -0.06 -2.72
CA ASP A 17 21.07 -0.39 -3.98
C ASP A 17 22.56 -0.55 -3.71
N ALA A 18 23.02 -1.80 -3.74
CA ALA A 18 24.41 -2.11 -3.44
C ALA A 18 25.39 -1.64 -4.51
N GLU A 19 24.94 -1.56 -5.77
CA GLU A 19 25.83 -1.10 -6.85
C GLU A 19 26.17 0.36 -6.72
N ASP A 20 25.16 1.19 -6.48
CA ASP A 20 25.33 2.63 -6.35
C ASP A 20 25.51 3.08 -4.91
N GLU A 21 25.39 2.14 -3.97
CA GLU A 21 25.53 2.40 -2.53
C GLU A 21 24.61 3.53 -2.05
N ILE A 22 23.37 3.50 -2.50
CA ILE A 22 22.35 4.47 -2.10
C ILE A 22 21.08 3.76 -1.67
N PHE A 23 20.26 4.47 -0.92
CA PHE A 23 18.90 4.02 -0.62
C PHE A 23 17.97 4.58 -1.67
N VAL A 24 17.07 3.73 -2.17
CA VAL A 24 16.06 4.12 -3.14
C VAL A 24 14.70 3.96 -2.50
N GLY A 25 13.86 4.98 -2.60
CA GLY A 25 12.50 4.92 -2.10
C GLY A 25 11.50 5.01 -3.23
N GLU A 26 10.36 4.35 -3.03
CA GLU A 26 9.26 4.40 -3.98
C GLU A 26 7.98 4.65 -3.22
N VAL A 27 7.19 5.62 -3.69
CA VAL A 27 5.92 5.95 -3.06
C VAL A 27 4.91 4.85 -3.33
N PHE A 28 4.31 4.37 -2.26
CA PHE A 28 3.47 3.19 -2.26
C PHE A 28 2.02 3.53 -2.55
N GLY A 29 1.36 2.70 -3.36
CA GLY A 29 -0.10 2.75 -3.51
C GLY A 29 -0.67 3.83 -4.41
N ILE A 30 0.15 4.55 -5.17
CA ILE A 30 -0.34 5.53 -6.13
C ILE A 30 -0.06 5.07 -7.56
N THR A 31 -0.80 5.62 -8.51
CA THR A 31 -0.68 5.25 -9.92
C THR A 31 0.58 5.81 -10.56
N ASP A 32 0.92 7.04 -10.21
CA ASP A 32 2.12 7.69 -10.72
C ASP A 32 3.35 7.08 -10.06
N SER A 33 4.41 6.94 -10.84
CA SER A 33 5.65 6.39 -10.33
C SER A 33 6.49 7.52 -9.73
N LEU A 34 6.56 7.57 -8.40
CA LEU A 34 7.34 8.57 -7.70
C LEU A 34 8.47 7.89 -6.95
N ASN A 35 9.70 8.22 -7.32
CA ASN A 35 10.90 7.66 -6.72
C ASN A 35 11.79 8.75 -6.16
N PHE A 36 12.56 8.41 -5.15
CA PHE A 36 13.52 9.31 -4.54
C PHE A 36 14.69 8.50 -4.03
N HIS A 37 15.78 9.14 -3.72
CA HIS A 37 16.99 8.45 -3.24
C HIS A 37 17.78 9.32 -2.28
N GLY A 38 18.68 8.68 -1.54
CA GLY A 38 19.55 9.37 -0.60
C GLY A 38 20.66 8.46 -0.13
N ASN A 39 21.75 9.06 0.35
CA ASN A 39 22.89 8.34 0.89
C ASN A 39 22.76 8.03 2.36
N SER A 40 21.86 8.68 3.05
CA SER A 40 21.60 8.48 4.48
C SER A 40 20.09 8.47 4.71
N ILE A 41 19.70 8.01 5.90
CA ILE A 41 18.29 7.98 6.27
C ILE A 41 17.72 9.41 6.35
N ASP A 42 18.49 10.34 6.91
CA ASP A 42 18.04 11.73 6.99
C ASP A 42 17.83 12.35 5.62
N GLU A 43 18.77 12.12 4.71
CA GLU A 43 18.66 12.60 3.32
C GLU A 43 17.46 11.95 2.64
N LEU A 44 17.26 10.66 2.86
CA LEU A 44 16.14 9.92 2.27
C LEU A 44 14.80 10.50 2.74
N LYS A 45 14.67 10.82 4.02
CA LYS A 45 13.46 11.45 4.55
C LYS A 45 13.22 12.83 3.94
N ASN A 46 14.26 13.60 3.77
CA ASN A 46 14.16 14.93 3.17
C ASN A 46 13.74 14.85 1.72
N THR A 47 14.36 13.95 0.95
CA THR A 47 14.02 13.80 -0.47
C THR A 47 12.61 13.24 -0.64
N PHE A 48 12.16 12.37 0.28
CA PHE A 48 10.79 11.88 0.28
C PHE A 48 9.80 13.03 0.47
N SER A 49 10.02 13.83 1.50
CA SER A 49 9.15 14.98 1.78
C SER A 49 9.08 15.92 0.60
N GLN A 50 10.22 16.23 -0.02
CA GLN A 50 10.28 17.07 -1.20
C GLN A 50 9.53 16.44 -2.38
N CYS A 51 9.68 15.13 -2.56
CA CYS A 51 9.02 14.41 -3.64
C CYS A 51 7.49 14.55 -3.52
N ILE A 52 6.95 14.36 -2.32
CA ILE A 52 5.51 14.47 -2.08
C ILE A 52 5.06 15.93 -2.25
N ASP A 53 5.77 16.87 -1.68
CA ASP A 53 5.40 18.29 -1.79
C ASP A 53 5.41 18.75 -3.24
N ASN A 54 6.43 18.35 -4.01
CA ASN A 54 6.52 18.68 -5.43
C ASN A 54 5.39 18.06 -6.23
N TYR A 55 5.04 16.82 -5.92
CA TYR A 55 3.93 16.12 -6.58
C TYR A 55 2.61 16.85 -6.33
N LEU A 56 2.34 17.19 -5.08
CA LEU A 56 1.10 17.88 -4.72
C LEU A 56 1.02 19.26 -5.37
N GLU A 57 2.13 19.98 -5.40
CA GLU A 57 2.19 21.30 -6.02
C GLU A 57 2.00 21.21 -7.53
N LEU A 58 2.61 20.24 -8.17
CA LEU A 58 2.43 20.02 -9.60
C LEU A 58 0.97 19.71 -9.94
N CYS A 59 0.33 18.84 -9.17
CA CYS A 59 -1.07 18.50 -9.35
C CYS A 59 -1.95 19.76 -9.25
N LYS A 60 -1.64 20.62 -8.31
CA LYS A 60 -2.37 21.88 -8.12
C LYS A 60 -2.21 22.80 -9.34
N LYS A 61 -0.99 22.90 -9.87
CA LYS A 61 -0.70 23.74 -11.03
C LYS A 61 -1.42 23.30 -12.29
N ILE A 62 -1.52 22.00 -12.52
CA ILE A 62 -2.15 21.46 -13.73
C ILE A 62 -3.62 21.15 -13.56
N GLY A 63 -4.18 21.43 -12.39
CA GLY A 63 -5.60 21.20 -12.12
C GLY A 63 -5.98 19.74 -11.95
N LYS A 64 -5.02 18.87 -11.68
CA LYS A 64 -5.26 17.45 -11.45
C LYS A 64 -5.42 17.18 -9.95
N ASN A 65 -6.38 16.35 -9.61
CA ASN A 65 -6.48 15.88 -8.22
C ASN A 65 -5.35 14.89 -7.95
N PRO A 66 -4.61 15.06 -6.85
CA PRO A 66 -3.55 14.10 -6.53
C PRO A 66 -4.14 12.72 -6.24
N ASP A 67 -3.40 11.68 -6.61
CA ASP A 67 -3.80 10.31 -6.29
C ASP A 67 -3.79 10.13 -4.78
N LYS A 68 -4.81 9.45 -4.29
CA LYS A 68 -4.83 8.98 -2.91
C LYS A 68 -4.04 7.68 -2.85
N GLU A 69 -3.38 7.46 -1.71
CA GLU A 69 -2.56 6.27 -1.55
C GLU A 69 -3.34 4.99 -1.83
N PHE A 70 -4.58 4.91 -1.35
CA PHE A 70 -5.42 3.74 -1.60
C PHE A 70 -6.82 4.19 -1.98
N LYS A 71 -7.29 3.67 -3.11
CA LYS A 71 -8.59 4.06 -3.67
C LYS A 71 -9.75 3.17 -3.24
N GLY A 72 -9.44 2.08 -2.56
CA GLY A 72 -10.46 1.12 -2.14
C GLY A 72 -10.85 0.12 -3.21
N THR A 73 -10.16 0.11 -4.35
CA THR A 73 -10.41 -0.85 -5.43
C THR A 73 -9.11 -1.47 -5.89
N PHE A 74 -9.11 -2.77 -6.11
CA PHE A 74 -7.99 -3.46 -6.73
C PHE A 74 -8.49 -4.78 -7.32
N ASN A 75 -7.72 -5.32 -8.26
CA ASN A 75 -8.06 -6.57 -8.93
C ASN A 75 -7.25 -7.72 -8.33
N VAL A 76 -7.91 -8.85 -8.16
CA VAL A 76 -7.28 -10.05 -7.64
C VAL A 76 -7.47 -11.19 -8.62
N ARG A 77 -6.40 -11.92 -8.89
CA ARG A 77 -6.47 -13.14 -9.69
C ARG A 77 -6.33 -14.33 -8.76
N ILE A 78 -7.30 -15.21 -8.80
CA ILE A 78 -7.32 -16.41 -7.96
C ILE A 78 -7.60 -17.63 -8.83
N PRO A 79 -7.23 -18.84 -8.36
CA PRO A 79 -7.55 -20.05 -9.11
C PRO A 79 -9.05 -20.21 -9.29
N PRO A 80 -9.51 -20.75 -10.43
CA PRO A 80 -10.94 -20.94 -10.68
C PRO A 80 -11.65 -21.73 -9.58
N GLU A 81 -11.00 -22.73 -9.01
CA GLU A 81 -11.59 -23.52 -7.92
C GLU A 81 -11.85 -22.67 -6.67
N LEU A 82 -10.93 -21.80 -6.33
CA LEU A 82 -11.10 -20.92 -5.19
C LEU A 82 -12.21 -19.91 -5.45
N HIS A 83 -12.27 -19.38 -6.68
CA HIS A 83 -13.35 -18.49 -7.08
C HIS A 83 -14.71 -19.17 -6.90
N LYS A 84 -14.82 -20.42 -7.35
CA LYS A 84 -16.06 -21.18 -7.20
C LYS A 84 -16.43 -21.39 -5.73
N LYS A 85 -15.48 -21.77 -4.92
CA LYS A 85 -15.71 -21.99 -3.49
C LYS A 85 -16.17 -20.72 -2.79
N ALA A 86 -15.53 -19.60 -3.12
CA ALA A 86 -15.90 -18.31 -2.53
C ALA A 86 -17.31 -17.89 -2.95
N ALA A 87 -17.64 -18.08 -4.22
CA ALA A 87 -18.97 -17.73 -4.73
C ALA A 87 -20.06 -18.58 -4.07
N LEU A 88 -19.81 -19.88 -3.91
CA LEU A 88 -20.75 -20.78 -3.25
C LEU A 88 -20.93 -20.42 -1.78
N ALA A 89 -19.82 -20.10 -1.09
CA ALA A 89 -19.90 -19.72 0.31
C ALA A 89 -20.70 -18.42 0.49
N ALA A 90 -20.49 -17.46 -0.40
CA ALA A 90 -21.25 -16.21 -0.38
C ALA A 90 -22.74 -16.46 -0.57
N ALA A 91 -23.08 -17.32 -1.54
CA ALA A 91 -24.47 -17.67 -1.82
C ALA A 91 -25.12 -18.34 -0.63
N GLU A 92 -24.43 -19.24 0.05
CA GLU A 92 -24.94 -19.89 1.25
C GLU A 92 -25.23 -18.90 2.37
N GLN A 93 -24.43 -17.88 2.50
CA GLN A 93 -24.61 -16.84 3.49
C GLN A 93 -25.56 -15.74 3.05
N LYS A 94 -26.06 -15.82 1.82
CA LYS A 94 -26.99 -14.84 1.24
C LYS A 94 -26.38 -13.44 1.17
N ILE A 95 -25.11 -13.38 0.85
CA ILE A 95 -24.40 -12.12 0.62
C ILE A 95 -23.76 -12.16 -0.76
N THR A 96 -23.34 -11.00 -1.25
CA THR A 96 -22.65 -10.92 -2.55
C THR A 96 -21.22 -11.46 -2.41
N LEU A 97 -20.63 -11.87 -3.54
CA LEU A 97 -19.24 -12.30 -3.54
C LEU A 97 -18.33 -11.16 -3.05
N ASN A 98 -18.62 -9.93 -3.47
CA ASN A 98 -17.86 -8.77 -3.03
C ASN A 98 -17.91 -8.60 -1.50
N GLN A 99 -19.08 -8.73 -0.91
CA GLN A 99 -19.24 -8.65 0.54
C GLN A 99 -18.50 -9.77 1.25
N TYR A 100 -18.53 -10.95 0.67
CA TYR A 100 -17.81 -12.11 1.22
C TYR A 100 -16.30 -11.83 1.22
N VAL A 101 -15.77 -11.31 0.11
CA VAL A 101 -14.33 -11.01 -0.02
C VAL A 101 -13.93 -9.92 0.97
N VAL A 102 -14.72 -8.87 1.10
CA VAL A 102 -14.45 -7.80 2.07
C VAL A 102 -14.36 -8.36 3.48
N ARG A 103 -15.31 -9.21 3.85
CA ARG A 103 -15.32 -9.85 5.17
C ARG A 103 -14.08 -10.72 5.37
N ALA A 104 -13.75 -11.54 4.37
CA ALA A 104 -12.60 -12.44 4.45
C ALA A 104 -11.29 -11.67 4.66
N ILE A 105 -11.13 -10.57 3.92
CA ILE A 105 -9.94 -9.73 4.06
C ILE A 105 -9.90 -9.08 5.44
N SER A 106 -11.02 -8.55 5.90
CA SER A 106 -11.11 -7.93 7.22
C SER A 106 -10.72 -8.90 8.32
N GLU A 107 -11.28 -10.10 8.29
CA GLU A 107 -10.99 -11.13 9.28
C GLU A 107 -9.51 -11.54 9.24
N SER A 108 -8.96 -11.70 8.04
CA SER A 108 -7.57 -12.10 7.87
C SER A 108 -6.61 -11.05 8.42
N VAL A 109 -6.88 -9.78 8.16
CA VAL A 109 -6.04 -8.68 8.65
C VAL A 109 -6.11 -8.58 10.17
N GLU A 110 -7.29 -8.68 10.74
CA GLU A 110 -7.47 -8.61 12.20
C GLU A 110 -6.87 -9.82 12.90
N GLU A 111 -7.06 -11.00 12.35
CA GLU A 111 -6.47 -12.22 12.89
C GLU A 111 -4.95 -12.15 12.90
N LYS A 112 -4.35 -11.69 11.80
CA LYS A 112 -2.91 -11.51 11.71
C LYS A 112 -2.41 -10.51 12.73
N LYS A 113 -3.15 -9.42 12.92
CA LYS A 113 -2.82 -8.40 13.90
C LYS A 113 -2.87 -8.95 15.32
N MET A 114 -3.89 -9.75 15.64
CA MET A 114 -4.00 -10.41 16.94
C MET A 114 -2.85 -11.38 17.18
N LEU A 115 -2.50 -12.18 16.19
CA LEU A 115 -1.41 -13.12 16.30
C LEU A 115 -0.08 -12.41 16.56
N ASN A 116 0.16 -11.31 15.88
CA ASN A 116 1.35 -10.52 16.11
C ASN A 116 1.40 -9.95 17.52
N TRP A 117 0.26 -9.52 18.03
CA TRP A 117 0.16 -9.00 19.37
C TRP A 117 0.45 -10.09 20.41
N VAL A 118 -0.12 -11.27 20.21
CA VAL A 118 0.10 -12.42 21.11
C VAL A 118 1.57 -12.83 21.11
N LYS A 119 2.22 -12.82 19.96
CA LYS A 119 3.62 -13.19 19.86
C LYS A 119 4.55 -12.24 20.61
N LYS A 120 4.14 -11.01 20.80
CA LYS A 120 4.91 -10.02 21.56
C LYS A 120 4.79 -10.24 23.06
N CYS A 121 3.80 -10.97 23.47
CA CYS A 121 3.64 -11.34 24.85
C CYS A 121 4.39 -12.62 25.15
#